data_08fb572796dd48497dccd2fa875f871c
#
_entry.id   08fb572796dd48497dccd2fa875f871c
#
_cell.length_a   1.000
_cell.length_b   1.000
_cell.length_c   1.000
_cell.angle_alpha   90.00
_cell.angle_beta   90.00
_cell.angle_gamma   90.00
#
_symmetry.space_group_name_H-M   'P 1'
#
loop_
_entity.id
_entity.type
_entity.pdbx_description
1 polymer ?
#
loop_
_entity_poly.entity_id
_entity_poly.type
_entity_poly.pdbx_seq_one_letter_code
_entity_poly.pdbx_strand_id
1 'polypeptide(L)'
;MSVSRRSFVASLGAGTAGLITAPLIRWHGHEALLAQGQPERRADRLLASAPGMIRVDSNENPNGPGQRALQAISNAFGHANRYPVKEEDDTLAAIAKARGVAQSNVILGCGSGELLRAAVMAFTTSDRALVAPEPTFEAPANFARFVQRPVVAPPVDAKLRLDLDAIVAASRGAGLIYFCNPNNPTATVHGGDEVASFVEAVNRASPETVILIDEAYHEYVADKSYRTAIPIAMANPHVVVTRTF
;
A
#
# COMPACT_ATOMS: atom_id res chain seq x y z
N MET A 1 33.54 -28.25 16.15
CA MET A 1 33.07 -29.17 15.08
C MET A 1 32.00 -28.43 14.30
N SER A 2 32.23 -28.15 13.03
CA SER A 2 31.22 -27.47 12.21
C SER A 2 30.26 -28.52 11.63
N VAL A 3 29.01 -28.42 12.01
CA VAL A 3 27.94 -29.27 11.44
C VAL A 3 27.57 -28.74 10.04
N SER A 4 27.69 -29.59 9.01
CA SER A 4 27.33 -29.19 7.65
C SER A 4 25.83 -29.03 7.51
N ARG A 5 25.38 -28.18 6.59
CA ARG A 5 23.93 -27.99 6.30
C ARG A 5 23.24 -29.30 5.93
N ARG A 6 23.93 -30.21 5.24
CA ARG A 6 23.43 -31.55 4.91
C ARG A 6 23.21 -32.41 6.16
N SER A 7 24.14 -32.37 7.11
CA SER A 7 24.05 -33.14 8.36
C SER A 7 22.94 -32.60 9.26
N PHE A 8 22.71 -31.26 9.25
CA PHE A 8 21.62 -30.63 9.98
C PHE A 8 20.24 -31.03 9.42
N VAL A 9 20.07 -31.01 8.10
CA VAL A 9 18.82 -31.44 7.46
C VAL A 9 18.57 -32.93 7.64
N ALA A 10 19.61 -33.77 7.57
CA ALA A 10 19.50 -35.22 7.81
C ALA A 10 19.14 -35.55 9.26
N SER A 11 19.64 -34.78 10.25
CA SER A 11 19.27 -34.98 11.67
C SER A 11 17.84 -34.54 11.97
N LEU A 12 17.29 -33.54 11.26
CA LEU A 12 15.86 -33.20 11.34
C LEU A 12 14.97 -34.29 10.74
N GLY A 13 15.39 -34.93 9.66
CA GLY A 13 14.65 -36.03 9.03
C GLY A 13 14.63 -37.33 9.86
N ALA A 14 15.72 -37.63 10.57
CA ALA A 14 15.82 -38.85 11.38
C ALA A 14 15.06 -38.77 12.73
N GLY A 15 14.88 -37.54 13.26
CA GLY A 15 14.13 -37.33 14.52
C GLY A 15 12.63 -37.38 14.38
N THR A 16 12.10 -37.29 13.18
CA THR A 16 10.66 -37.22 12.94
C THR A 16 10.01 -38.57 12.56
N ALA A 17 10.80 -39.59 12.28
CA ALA A 17 10.29 -40.91 11.92
C ALA A 17 9.69 -41.70 13.11
N GLY A 18 9.90 -41.29 14.34
CA GLY A 18 9.43 -41.95 15.57
C GLY A 18 8.21 -41.35 16.26
N LEU A 19 7.67 -40.24 15.79
CA LEU A 19 6.59 -39.49 16.48
C LEU A 19 5.37 -39.15 15.59
N ILE A 20 5.23 -39.73 14.40
CA ILE A 20 4.07 -39.51 13.55
C ILE A 20 3.04 -40.62 13.72
N THR A 21 2.49 -40.76 14.94
CA THR A 21 1.13 -41.26 15.14
C THR A 21 0.21 -40.22 15.78
N ALA A 22 0.65 -38.96 15.90
CA ALA A 22 -0.27 -37.87 16.09
C ALA A 22 -1.06 -37.63 14.81
N PRO A 23 -2.38 -37.45 14.85
CA PRO A 23 -3.13 -37.14 13.63
C PRO A 23 -2.49 -35.91 13.02
N LEU A 24 -2.10 -36.04 11.74
CA LEU A 24 -1.70 -34.89 10.94
C LEU A 24 -2.77 -33.82 11.13
N ILE A 25 -2.47 -32.80 11.90
CA ILE A 25 -3.25 -31.57 11.87
C ILE A 25 -3.08 -31.09 10.44
N ARG A 26 -4.01 -31.53 9.59
CA ARG A 26 -4.17 -30.93 8.27
C ARG A 26 -4.37 -29.45 8.53
N TRP A 27 -3.40 -28.66 8.15
CA TRP A 27 -3.51 -27.20 8.10
C TRP A 27 -4.50 -26.83 6.99
N HIS A 28 -5.78 -27.16 7.20
CA HIS A 28 -6.87 -26.78 6.31
C HIS A 28 -7.06 -25.27 6.26
N GLY A 29 -6.47 -24.54 7.23
CA GLY A 29 -6.53 -23.09 7.27
C GLY A 29 -5.75 -22.41 6.15
N HIS A 30 -4.66 -23.02 5.66
CA HIS A 30 -3.88 -22.40 4.59
C HIS A 30 -4.56 -22.54 3.22
N GLU A 31 -5.18 -23.67 2.95
CA GLU A 31 -5.99 -23.85 1.74
C GLU A 31 -7.29 -23.04 1.80
N ALA A 32 -7.92 -22.92 2.97
CA ALA A 32 -9.11 -22.10 3.15
C ALA A 32 -8.82 -20.59 3.03
N LEU A 33 -7.66 -20.12 3.51
CA LEU A 33 -7.21 -18.74 3.31
C LEU A 33 -6.86 -18.42 1.86
N LEU A 34 -6.32 -19.41 1.13
CA LEU A 34 -6.05 -19.29 -0.31
C LEU A 34 -7.34 -19.44 -1.14
N ALA A 35 -8.31 -20.24 -0.65
CA ALA A 35 -9.58 -20.46 -1.34
C ALA A 35 -10.58 -19.30 -1.16
N GLN A 36 -10.47 -18.48 -0.12
CA GLN A 36 -11.31 -17.30 0.06
C GLN A 36 -10.92 -16.12 -0.86
N GLY A 37 -9.75 -16.14 -1.45
CA GLY A 37 -9.35 -15.22 -2.52
C GLY A 37 -9.60 -15.83 -3.88
N GLN A 38 -10.85 -15.92 -4.30
CA GLN A 38 -11.32 -16.34 -5.62
C GLN A 38 -10.18 -16.88 -6.54
N PRO A 39 -9.82 -18.18 -6.47
CA PRO A 39 -8.72 -18.73 -7.26
C PRO A 39 -8.93 -18.52 -8.76
N GLU A 40 -10.17 -18.46 -9.21
CA GLU A 40 -10.54 -18.21 -10.60
C GLU A 40 -10.11 -16.80 -11.05
N ARG A 41 -10.36 -15.76 -10.27
CA ARG A 41 -9.90 -14.40 -10.65
C ARG A 41 -8.38 -14.25 -10.64
N ARG A 42 -7.67 -15.03 -9.84
CA ARG A 42 -6.20 -15.02 -9.82
C ARG A 42 -5.62 -15.82 -10.98
N ALA A 43 -6.25 -16.95 -11.33
CA ALA A 43 -5.89 -17.72 -12.51
C ALA A 43 -6.17 -16.93 -13.80
N ASP A 44 -7.30 -16.23 -13.88
CA ASP A 44 -7.63 -15.35 -15.01
C ASP A 44 -6.68 -14.15 -15.14
N ARG A 45 -6.19 -13.61 -14.03
CA ARG A 45 -5.14 -12.58 -14.03
C ARG A 45 -3.77 -13.13 -14.44
N LEU A 46 -3.48 -14.39 -14.13
CA LEU A 46 -2.24 -15.06 -14.51
C LEU A 46 -2.31 -15.64 -15.94
N LEU A 47 -3.50 -15.91 -16.46
CA LEU A 47 -3.73 -16.16 -17.87
C LEU A 47 -3.63 -14.82 -18.60
N ALA A 48 -2.40 -14.31 -18.63
CA ALA A 48 -2.05 -13.12 -19.35
C ALA A 48 -2.73 -13.14 -20.71
N SER A 49 -3.69 -12.23 -20.89
CA SER A 49 -4.22 -11.79 -22.17
C SER A 49 -4.27 -12.89 -23.23
N ALA A 50 -5.41 -13.59 -23.31
CA ALA A 50 -5.75 -14.27 -24.56
C ALA A 50 -5.54 -13.27 -25.70
N PRO A 51 -4.95 -13.67 -26.83
CA PRO A 51 -4.72 -12.76 -27.95
C PRO A 51 -6.02 -12.03 -28.30
N GLY A 52 -6.01 -10.70 -28.27
CA GLY A 52 -7.16 -9.84 -28.55
C GLY A 52 -7.98 -9.38 -27.33
N MET A 53 -7.66 -9.80 -26.12
CA MET A 53 -8.33 -9.30 -24.90
C MET A 53 -7.76 -7.93 -24.52
N ILE A 54 -8.64 -6.93 -24.40
CA ILE A 54 -8.29 -5.59 -23.89
C ILE A 54 -8.62 -5.58 -22.39
N ARG A 55 -7.58 -5.45 -21.55
CA ARG A 55 -7.73 -5.36 -20.11
C ARG A 55 -7.94 -3.90 -19.67
N VAL A 56 -9.01 -3.68 -18.93
CA VAL A 56 -9.36 -2.35 -18.38
C VAL A 56 -9.71 -2.42 -16.89
N ASP A 57 -9.31 -3.50 -16.23
CA ASP A 57 -9.75 -3.87 -14.88
C ASP A 57 -8.80 -3.46 -13.74
N SER A 58 -7.58 -3.01 -14.05
CA SER A 58 -6.53 -2.83 -13.04
C SER A 58 -5.78 -1.49 -13.16
N ASN A 59 -6.23 -0.56 -14.00
CA ASN A 59 -5.60 0.75 -14.25
C ASN A 59 -4.10 0.64 -14.62
N GLU A 60 -3.73 -0.46 -15.31
CA GLU A 60 -2.35 -0.69 -15.75
C GLU A 60 -2.00 0.20 -16.95
N ASN A 61 -0.71 0.58 -17.06
CA ASN A 61 -0.22 1.25 -18.26
C ASN A 61 -0.11 0.25 -19.42
N PRO A 62 -0.93 0.35 -20.48
CA PRO A 62 -0.92 -0.60 -21.59
C PRO A 62 0.37 -0.56 -22.41
N ASN A 63 1.15 0.52 -22.32
CA ASN A 63 2.42 0.66 -23.03
C ASN A 63 3.60 0.01 -22.29
N GLY A 64 3.39 -0.43 -21.06
CA GLY A 64 4.44 -1.00 -20.20
C GLY A 64 5.53 0.00 -19.82
N PRO A 65 6.66 -0.49 -19.28
CA PRO A 65 7.79 0.34 -18.91
C PRO A 65 8.51 0.90 -20.15
N GLY A 66 9.06 2.10 -20.03
CA GLY A 66 9.87 2.69 -21.08
C GLY A 66 11.18 1.91 -21.32
N GLN A 67 11.79 2.05 -22.51
CA GLN A 67 12.99 1.30 -22.91
C GLN A 67 14.17 1.45 -21.95
N ARG A 68 14.35 2.64 -21.33
CA ARG A 68 15.41 2.86 -20.33
C ARG A 68 15.20 2.03 -19.06
N ALA A 69 13.94 1.90 -18.63
CA ALA A 69 13.59 1.08 -17.48
C ALA A 69 13.83 -0.41 -17.79
N LEU A 70 13.39 -0.89 -18.95
CA LEU A 70 13.62 -2.27 -19.39
C LEU A 70 15.12 -2.60 -19.46
N GLN A 71 15.94 -1.68 -20.00
CA GLN A 71 17.39 -1.87 -20.07
C GLN A 71 18.01 -1.91 -18.67
N ALA A 72 17.58 -1.02 -17.76
CA ALA A 72 18.07 -1.01 -16.38
C ALA A 72 17.72 -2.31 -15.64
N ILE A 73 16.49 -2.81 -15.80
CA ILE A 73 16.05 -4.10 -15.25
C ILE A 73 16.92 -5.25 -15.79
N SER A 74 17.12 -5.28 -17.11
CA SER A 74 17.95 -6.32 -17.75
C SER A 74 19.39 -6.31 -17.22
N ASN A 75 19.98 -5.13 -17.06
CA ASN A 75 21.33 -4.98 -16.52
C ASN A 75 21.45 -5.44 -15.06
N ALA A 76 20.36 -5.32 -14.29
CA ALA A 76 20.34 -5.71 -12.89
C ALA A 76 20.27 -7.24 -12.65
N PHE A 77 19.90 -8.04 -13.66
CA PHE A 77 19.77 -9.49 -13.50
C PHE A 77 21.07 -10.19 -13.02
N GLY A 78 22.23 -9.67 -13.41
CA GLY A 78 23.52 -10.20 -12.95
C GLY A 78 23.74 -10.12 -11.42
N HIS A 79 22.97 -9.28 -10.74
CA HIS A 79 23.04 -9.05 -9.29
C HIS A 79 21.78 -9.50 -8.53
N ALA A 80 20.82 -10.13 -9.18
CA ALA A 80 19.53 -10.51 -8.61
C ALA A 80 19.62 -11.46 -7.39
N ASN A 81 20.79 -12.09 -7.18
CA ASN A 81 21.08 -12.95 -6.02
C ASN A 81 21.70 -12.18 -4.83
N ARG A 82 21.82 -10.86 -4.90
CA ARG A 82 22.38 -10.00 -3.86
C ARG A 82 21.30 -9.13 -3.23
N TYR A 83 21.54 -8.68 -2.00
CA TYR A 83 20.74 -7.63 -1.39
C TYR A 83 21.02 -6.30 -2.11
N PRO A 84 20.00 -5.57 -2.55
CA PRO A 84 20.16 -4.37 -3.37
C PRO A 84 20.45 -3.10 -2.55
N VAL A 85 21.42 -3.17 -1.61
CA VAL A 85 21.68 -2.08 -0.65
C VAL A 85 22.07 -0.78 -1.36
N LYS A 86 22.96 -0.87 -2.35
CA LYS A 86 23.40 0.30 -3.10
C LYS A 86 22.28 0.83 -4.02
N GLU A 87 21.58 -0.07 -4.68
CA GLU A 87 20.46 0.27 -5.58
C GLU A 87 19.30 0.92 -4.82
N GLU A 88 19.07 0.49 -3.58
CA GLU A 88 18.10 1.09 -2.68
C GLU A 88 18.50 2.53 -2.33
N ASP A 89 19.75 2.74 -1.88
CA ASP A 89 20.27 4.08 -1.56
C ASP A 89 20.23 5.02 -2.77
N ASP A 90 20.65 4.55 -3.94
CA ASP A 90 20.62 5.33 -5.19
C ASP A 90 19.16 5.70 -5.57
N THR A 91 18.22 4.79 -5.36
CA THR A 91 16.79 5.02 -5.64
C THR A 91 16.21 6.05 -4.67
N LEU A 92 16.48 5.91 -3.37
CA LEU A 92 16.06 6.87 -2.34
C LEU A 92 16.61 8.28 -2.65
N ALA A 93 17.88 8.39 -3.00
CA ALA A 93 18.52 9.65 -3.37
C ALA A 93 17.88 10.27 -4.62
N ALA A 94 17.58 9.45 -5.63
CA ALA A 94 16.95 9.92 -6.86
C ALA A 94 15.52 10.44 -6.63
N ILE A 95 14.72 9.74 -5.82
CA ILE A 95 13.37 10.15 -5.45
C ILE A 95 13.42 11.45 -4.61
N ALA A 96 14.28 11.49 -3.61
CA ALA A 96 14.46 12.66 -2.74
C ALA A 96 14.79 13.91 -3.56
N LYS A 97 15.75 13.79 -4.49
CA LYS A 97 16.12 14.87 -5.42
C LYS A 97 14.95 15.27 -6.32
N ALA A 98 14.23 14.30 -6.89
CA ALA A 98 13.12 14.58 -7.80
C ALA A 98 11.93 15.26 -7.10
N ARG A 99 11.76 15.00 -5.80
CA ARG A 99 10.65 15.54 -4.99
C ARG A 99 11.06 16.73 -4.12
N GLY A 100 12.35 17.11 -4.10
CA GLY A 100 12.85 18.24 -3.32
C GLY A 100 12.81 18.04 -1.81
N VAL A 101 12.98 16.77 -1.35
CA VAL A 101 12.97 16.40 0.07
C VAL A 101 14.29 15.78 0.48
N ALA A 102 14.55 15.64 1.79
CA ALA A 102 15.71 14.89 2.27
C ALA A 102 15.51 13.38 2.06
N GLN A 103 16.58 12.63 1.80
CA GLN A 103 16.52 11.18 1.63
C GLN A 103 15.92 10.47 2.85
N SER A 104 16.18 10.98 4.06
CA SER A 104 15.60 10.47 5.31
C SER A 104 14.07 10.61 5.41
N ASN A 105 13.45 11.36 4.51
CA ASN A 105 12.00 11.51 4.43
C ASN A 105 11.35 10.57 3.38
N VAL A 106 12.13 9.67 2.80
CA VAL A 106 11.65 8.74 1.77
C VAL A 106 11.76 7.30 2.26
N ILE A 107 10.72 6.53 2.06
CA ILE A 107 10.68 5.09 2.34
C ILE A 107 10.26 4.37 1.06
N LEU A 108 10.94 3.28 0.73
CA LEU A 108 10.59 2.40 -0.39
C LEU A 108 9.75 1.21 0.09
N GLY A 109 8.93 0.68 -0.81
CA GLY A 109 8.20 -0.56 -0.61
C GLY A 109 7.98 -1.28 -1.95
N CYS A 110 7.62 -2.54 -1.89
CA CYS A 110 7.24 -3.32 -3.06
C CYS A 110 5.85 -2.88 -3.55
N GLY A 111 5.81 -1.71 -4.20
CA GLY A 111 4.62 -0.95 -4.56
C GLY A 111 3.98 -0.25 -3.35
N SER A 112 3.08 0.70 -3.63
CA SER A 112 2.34 1.42 -2.58
C SER A 112 1.51 0.48 -1.71
N GLY A 113 1.07 -0.66 -2.24
CA GLY A 113 0.29 -1.64 -1.49
C GLY A 113 0.99 -2.20 -0.24
N GLU A 114 2.32 -2.34 -0.24
CA GLU A 114 3.07 -2.69 0.97
C GLU A 114 3.06 -1.55 1.99
N LEU A 115 3.31 -0.32 1.54
CA LEU A 115 3.32 0.86 2.39
C LEU A 115 1.96 1.13 3.03
N LEU A 116 0.87 0.94 2.28
CA LEU A 116 -0.50 1.05 2.79
C LEU A 116 -0.77 0.05 3.91
N ARG A 117 -0.33 -1.21 3.76
CA ARG A 117 -0.45 -2.24 4.81
C ARG A 117 0.42 -1.91 6.02
N ALA A 118 1.65 -1.46 5.79
CA ALA A 118 2.55 -1.03 6.85
C ALA A 118 1.95 0.13 7.66
N ALA A 119 1.34 1.11 7.00
CA ALA A 119 0.65 2.22 7.66
C ALA A 119 -0.54 1.75 8.51
N VAL A 120 -1.37 0.84 7.99
CA VAL A 120 -2.45 0.23 8.79
C VAL A 120 -1.90 -0.44 10.03
N MET A 121 -0.82 -1.24 9.91
CA MET A 121 -0.22 -1.91 11.06
C MET A 121 0.41 -0.95 12.07
N ALA A 122 1.04 0.11 11.59
CA ALA A 122 1.78 1.05 12.43
C ALA A 122 0.85 1.99 13.22
N PHE A 123 -0.25 2.42 12.61
CA PHE A 123 -1.05 3.52 13.15
C PHE A 123 -2.42 3.09 13.69
N THR A 124 -2.90 1.88 13.37
CA THR A 124 -4.18 1.38 13.90
C THR A 124 -3.99 0.32 14.98
N THR A 125 -4.93 0.26 15.90
CA THR A 125 -4.99 -0.76 16.98
C THR A 125 -6.42 -1.30 17.10
N SER A 126 -6.71 -2.15 18.09
CA SER A 126 -8.07 -2.64 18.33
C SER A 126 -9.05 -1.53 18.75
N ASP A 127 -8.54 -0.41 19.26
CA ASP A 127 -9.28 0.74 19.76
C ASP A 127 -9.03 2.04 18.96
N ARG A 128 -8.08 2.02 18.01
CA ARG A 128 -7.80 3.14 17.11
C ARG A 128 -8.07 2.72 15.67
N ALA A 129 -9.22 3.13 15.16
CA ALA A 129 -9.72 2.71 13.85
C ALA A 129 -8.90 3.25 12.66
N LEU A 130 -9.03 2.56 11.52
CA LEU A 130 -8.81 3.15 10.21
C LEU A 130 -10.08 3.91 9.78
N VAL A 131 -9.95 5.16 9.40
CA VAL A 131 -10.98 5.92 8.66
C VAL A 131 -10.67 5.82 7.17
N ALA A 132 -11.52 5.16 6.41
CA ALA A 132 -11.41 5.01 4.97
C ALA A 132 -12.76 5.30 4.33
N PRO A 133 -12.94 6.43 3.64
CA PRO A 133 -14.19 6.77 2.98
C PRO A 133 -14.64 5.68 1.99
N GLU A 134 -15.95 5.61 1.69
CA GLU A 134 -16.45 4.62 0.75
C GLU A 134 -17.41 5.30 -0.27
N PRO A 135 -17.17 5.10 -1.60
CA PRO A 135 -16.11 4.31 -2.22
C PRO A 135 -14.75 5.03 -2.28
N THR A 136 -13.69 4.28 -1.98
CA THR A 136 -12.29 4.63 -2.23
C THR A 136 -11.51 3.35 -2.58
N PHE A 137 -10.20 3.43 -2.79
CA PHE A 137 -9.39 2.23 -3.01
C PHE A 137 -9.44 1.32 -1.77
N GLU A 138 -9.96 0.12 -1.96
CA GLU A 138 -10.40 -0.76 -0.88
C GLU A 138 -9.28 -1.48 -0.13
N ALA A 139 -8.06 -1.53 -0.70
CA ALA A 139 -6.99 -2.37 -0.16
C ALA A 139 -6.63 -2.07 1.31
N PRO A 140 -6.52 -0.80 1.76
CA PRO A 140 -6.25 -0.50 3.17
C PRO A 140 -7.36 -0.99 4.10
N ALA A 141 -8.63 -0.76 3.73
CA ALA A 141 -9.78 -1.18 4.53
C ALA A 141 -9.92 -2.71 4.60
N ASN A 142 -9.70 -3.40 3.48
CA ASN A 142 -9.72 -4.86 3.43
C ASN A 142 -8.60 -5.45 4.28
N PHE A 143 -7.40 -4.87 4.23
CA PHE A 143 -6.29 -5.32 5.06
C PHE A 143 -6.54 -5.03 6.55
N ALA A 144 -7.08 -3.86 6.91
CA ALA A 144 -7.44 -3.54 8.29
C ALA A 144 -8.45 -4.56 8.86
N ARG A 145 -9.50 -4.91 8.10
CA ARG A 145 -10.46 -5.95 8.48
C ARG A 145 -9.79 -7.32 8.63
N PHE A 146 -8.88 -7.68 7.71
CA PHE A 146 -8.13 -8.94 7.77
C PHE A 146 -7.31 -9.06 9.05
N VAL A 147 -6.66 -7.98 9.48
CA VAL A 147 -5.88 -7.95 10.72
C VAL A 147 -6.71 -7.53 11.94
N GLN A 148 -8.04 -7.60 11.83
CA GLN A 148 -9.01 -7.33 12.90
C GLN A 148 -8.89 -5.91 13.50
N ARG A 149 -8.61 -4.92 12.66
CA ARG A 149 -8.66 -3.51 13.02
C ARG A 149 -10.02 -2.93 12.67
N PRO A 150 -10.61 -2.08 13.53
CA PRO A 150 -11.86 -1.43 13.21
C PRO A 150 -11.71 -0.47 12.03
N VAL A 151 -12.73 -0.41 11.19
CA VAL A 151 -12.80 0.49 10.03
C VAL A 151 -14.06 1.34 10.14
N VAL A 152 -13.88 2.65 10.04
CA VAL A 152 -14.97 3.62 9.90
C VAL A 152 -14.97 4.10 8.46
N ALA A 153 -16.10 3.99 7.78
CA ALA A 153 -16.24 4.28 6.36
C ALA A 153 -17.26 5.41 6.12
N PRO A 154 -16.85 6.68 6.24
CA PRO A 154 -17.72 7.80 5.86
C PRO A 154 -18.11 7.71 4.38
N PRO A 155 -19.35 8.02 3.98
CA PRO A 155 -19.72 8.04 2.58
C PRO A 155 -19.05 9.21 1.85
N VAL A 156 -18.96 9.12 0.53
CA VAL A 156 -18.65 10.26 -0.33
C VAL A 156 -19.87 11.21 -0.41
N ASP A 157 -19.64 12.45 -0.84
CA ASP A 157 -20.70 13.43 -1.06
C ASP A 157 -21.55 13.10 -2.30
N ALA A 158 -22.59 13.91 -2.55
CA ALA A 158 -23.49 13.74 -3.70
C ALA A 158 -22.80 13.90 -5.07
N LYS A 159 -21.57 14.44 -5.11
CA LYS A 159 -20.71 14.56 -6.29
C LYS A 159 -19.67 13.47 -6.37
N LEU A 160 -19.77 12.44 -5.54
CA LEU A 160 -18.82 11.34 -5.39
C LEU A 160 -17.42 11.79 -4.97
N ARG A 161 -17.29 12.95 -4.34
CA ARG A 161 -16.05 13.42 -3.73
C ARG A 161 -15.95 12.92 -2.30
N LEU A 162 -14.76 12.77 -1.80
CA LEU A 162 -14.55 12.47 -0.38
C LEU A 162 -15.19 13.59 0.47
N ASP A 163 -16.11 13.23 1.37
CA ASP A 163 -16.74 14.19 2.26
C ASP A 163 -15.79 14.56 3.40
N LEU A 164 -15.13 15.70 3.26
CA LEU A 164 -14.09 16.15 4.20
C LEU A 164 -14.63 16.35 5.61
N ASP A 165 -15.85 16.89 5.75
CA ASP A 165 -16.46 17.12 7.06
C ASP A 165 -16.82 15.80 7.76
N ALA A 166 -17.35 14.84 7.00
CA ALA A 166 -17.63 13.49 7.50
C ALA A 166 -16.36 12.76 7.94
N ILE A 167 -15.25 12.91 7.18
CA ILE A 167 -13.95 12.33 7.54
C ILE A 167 -13.41 12.98 8.81
N VAL A 168 -13.47 14.31 8.93
CA VAL A 168 -13.04 15.03 10.14
C VAL A 168 -13.87 14.58 11.36
N ALA A 169 -15.16 14.43 11.22
CA ALA A 169 -16.02 13.93 12.31
C ALA A 169 -15.63 12.50 12.73
N ALA A 170 -15.31 11.64 11.76
CA ALA A 170 -14.88 10.25 11.98
C ALA A 170 -13.44 10.12 12.51
N SER A 171 -12.62 11.17 12.40
CA SER A 171 -11.21 11.13 12.81
C SER A 171 -10.98 11.02 14.32
N ARG A 172 -11.98 11.38 15.12
CA ARG A 172 -11.85 11.44 16.59
C ARG A 172 -11.50 10.08 17.18
N GLY A 173 -10.31 9.99 17.76
CA GLY A 173 -9.78 8.73 18.33
C GLY A 173 -9.33 7.70 17.28
N ALA A 174 -9.37 8.03 15.99
CA ALA A 174 -8.83 7.16 14.96
C ALA A 174 -7.30 7.10 14.99
N GLY A 175 -6.75 6.02 14.49
CA GLY A 175 -5.30 5.86 14.34
C GLY A 175 -4.79 6.37 13.01
N LEU A 176 -5.54 6.10 11.94
CA LEU A 176 -5.16 6.40 10.57
C LEU A 176 -6.37 6.88 9.77
N ILE A 177 -6.18 7.93 8.97
CA ILE A 177 -7.08 8.29 7.88
C ILE A 177 -6.40 7.90 6.58
N TYR A 178 -7.09 7.15 5.73
CA TYR A 178 -6.72 6.92 4.35
C TYR A 178 -7.45 7.92 3.45
N PHE A 179 -6.69 8.78 2.79
CA PHE A 179 -7.18 9.86 1.94
C PHE A 179 -6.61 9.72 0.53
N CYS A 180 -7.39 9.15 -0.40
CA CYS A 180 -6.99 8.94 -1.79
C CYS A 180 -7.29 10.19 -2.62
N ASN A 181 -6.28 10.86 -3.13
CA ASN A 181 -6.45 12.10 -3.90
C ASN A 181 -5.40 12.21 -5.03
N PRO A 182 -5.79 11.94 -6.27
CA PRO A 182 -7.13 11.66 -6.83
C PRO A 182 -7.76 10.36 -6.30
N ASN A 183 -9.09 10.39 -6.08
CA ASN A 183 -9.78 9.24 -5.54
C ASN A 183 -10.02 8.15 -6.60
N ASN A 184 -9.70 6.93 -6.28
CA ASN A 184 -10.07 5.73 -7.02
C ASN A 184 -11.22 5.02 -6.26
N PRO A 185 -12.41 4.72 -6.86
CA PRO A 185 -12.67 4.71 -8.31
C PRO A 185 -13.35 5.96 -8.86
N THR A 186 -13.65 6.99 -8.05
CA THR A 186 -14.53 8.08 -8.46
C THR A 186 -13.89 9.11 -9.39
N ALA A 187 -12.55 9.08 -9.51
CA ALA A 187 -11.74 10.02 -10.29
C ALA A 187 -11.94 11.50 -9.87
N THR A 188 -12.43 11.73 -8.66
CA THR A 188 -12.62 13.08 -8.11
C THR A 188 -11.35 13.58 -7.43
N VAL A 189 -11.20 14.90 -7.36
CA VAL A 189 -9.99 15.57 -6.87
C VAL A 189 -10.36 16.66 -5.87
N HIS A 190 -9.57 16.78 -4.80
CA HIS A 190 -9.55 17.92 -3.92
C HIS A 190 -8.35 18.81 -4.23
N GLY A 191 -8.59 20.12 -4.29
CA GLY A 191 -7.54 21.13 -4.51
C GLY A 191 -6.58 21.23 -3.32
N GLY A 192 -5.40 21.80 -3.56
CA GLY A 192 -4.37 21.89 -2.52
C GLY A 192 -4.81 22.68 -1.29
N ASP A 193 -5.62 23.74 -1.46
CA ASP A 193 -6.11 24.55 -0.34
C ASP A 193 -7.19 23.80 0.47
N GLU A 194 -8.03 23.00 -0.22
CA GLU A 194 -9.00 22.11 0.45
C GLU A 194 -8.28 21.05 1.30
N VAL A 195 -7.23 20.44 0.73
CA VAL A 195 -6.41 19.44 1.45
C VAL A 195 -5.71 20.06 2.66
N ALA A 196 -5.15 21.25 2.51
CA ALA A 196 -4.50 21.94 3.63
C ALA A 196 -5.49 22.25 4.76
N SER A 197 -6.65 22.80 4.41
CA SER A 197 -7.73 23.09 5.38
C SER A 197 -8.26 21.83 6.07
N PHE A 198 -8.38 20.73 5.31
CA PHE A 198 -8.76 19.43 5.84
C PHE A 198 -7.74 18.91 6.87
N VAL A 199 -6.44 18.94 6.53
CA VAL A 199 -5.37 18.52 7.46
C VAL A 199 -5.43 19.33 8.75
N GLU A 200 -5.60 20.66 8.65
CA GLU A 200 -5.74 21.52 9.84
C GLU A 200 -6.98 21.16 10.67
N ALA A 201 -8.11 20.86 10.02
CA ALA A 201 -9.33 20.47 10.71
C ALA A 201 -9.16 19.13 11.45
N VAL A 202 -8.51 18.14 10.85
CA VAL A 202 -8.17 16.87 11.50
C VAL A 202 -7.21 17.10 12.67
N ASN A 203 -6.16 17.89 12.51
CA ASN A 203 -5.21 18.21 13.58
C ASN A 203 -5.91 18.84 14.80
N ARG A 204 -6.92 19.69 14.57
CA ARG A 204 -7.71 20.28 15.66
C ARG A 204 -8.65 19.27 16.33
N ALA A 205 -9.25 18.36 15.55
CA ALA A 205 -10.24 17.41 16.02
C ALA A 205 -9.60 16.18 16.69
N SER A 206 -8.45 15.74 16.18
CA SER A 206 -7.76 14.50 16.59
C SER A 206 -6.25 14.60 16.29
N PRO A 207 -5.46 15.33 17.13
CA PRO A 207 -4.07 15.67 16.84
C PRO A 207 -3.14 14.46 16.71
N GLU A 208 -3.51 13.32 17.28
CA GLU A 208 -2.73 12.07 17.25
C GLU A 208 -3.06 11.17 16.03
N THR A 209 -4.02 11.58 15.19
CA THR A 209 -4.42 10.78 14.02
C THR A 209 -3.47 11.06 12.87
N VAL A 210 -2.91 9.99 12.30
CA VAL A 210 -2.08 10.08 11.09
C VAL A 210 -2.98 10.16 9.85
N ILE A 211 -2.62 11.03 8.91
CA ILE A 211 -3.29 11.17 7.62
C ILE A 211 -2.35 10.62 6.55
N LEU A 212 -2.73 9.54 5.89
CA LEU A 212 -2.04 9.01 4.73
C LEU A 212 -2.75 9.49 3.47
N ILE A 213 -2.09 10.35 2.71
CA ILE A 213 -2.58 10.91 1.45
C ILE A 213 -1.99 10.08 0.32
N ASP A 214 -2.85 9.34 -0.38
CA ASP A 214 -2.45 8.48 -1.48
C ASP A 214 -2.57 9.25 -2.81
N GLU A 215 -1.42 9.57 -3.38
CA GLU A 215 -1.28 10.32 -4.62
C GLU A 215 -0.88 9.41 -5.81
N ALA A 216 -1.36 8.17 -5.84
CA ALA A 216 -1.03 7.21 -6.89
C ALA A 216 -1.36 7.73 -8.31
N TYR A 217 -2.31 8.65 -8.43
CA TYR A 217 -2.74 9.22 -9.71
C TYR A 217 -2.35 10.71 -9.89
N HIS A 218 -1.38 11.19 -9.12
CA HIS A 218 -0.91 12.58 -9.16
C HIS A 218 -0.58 13.08 -10.58
N GLU A 219 0.09 12.28 -11.35
CA GLU A 219 0.58 12.65 -12.68
C GLU A 219 -0.54 12.78 -13.73
N TYR A 220 -1.75 12.30 -13.42
CA TYR A 220 -2.92 12.37 -14.31
C TYR A 220 -3.81 13.60 -14.08
N VAL A 221 -3.52 14.41 -13.05
CA VAL A 221 -4.38 15.54 -12.68
C VAL A 221 -4.17 16.71 -13.62
N ALA A 222 -5.25 17.14 -14.28
CA ALA A 222 -5.27 18.35 -15.10
C ALA A 222 -5.83 19.58 -14.36
N ASP A 223 -6.44 19.39 -13.19
CA ASP A 223 -7.03 20.46 -12.39
C ASP A 223 -5.92 21.36 -11.82
N LYS A 224 -5.97 22.65 -12.15
CA LYS A 224 -4.97 23.64 -11.72
C LYS A 224 -5.02 23.97 -10.24
N SER A 225 -6.11 23.66 -9.55
CA SER A 225 -6.21 23.82 -8.10
C SER A 225 -5.48 22.74 -7.32
N TYR A 226 -5.26 21.59 -7.94
CA TYR A 226 -4.57 20.47 -7.33
C TYR A 226 -3.08 20.77 -7.10
N ARG A 227 -2.60 20.41 -5.93
CA ARG A 227 -1.18 20.43 -5.56
C ARG A 227 -0.85 19.17 -4.76
N THR A 228 0.39 18.68 -4.91
CA THR A 228 0.87 17.58 -4.05
C THR A 228 0.86 17.98 -2.58
N ALA A 229 0.53 17.04 -1.72
CA ALA A 229 0.57 17.22 -0.28
C ALA A 229 1.99 17.04 0.33
N ILE A 230 3.03 16.81 -0.48
CA ILE A 230 4.41 16.67 0.02
C ILE A 230 4.83 17.86 0.91
N PRO A 231 4.61 19.14 0.54
CA PRO A 231 4.94 20.25 1.42
C PRO A 231 4.21 20.21 2.77
N ILE A 232 2.97 19.74 2.79
CA ILE A 232 2.19 19.56 4.03
C ILE A 232 2.83 18.47 4.89
N ALA A 233 3.21 17.33 4.29
CA ALA A 233 3.88 16.23 4.99
C ALA A 233 5.24 16.63 5.54
N MET A 234 5.97 17.52 4.86
CA MET A 234 7.25 18.04 5.38
C MET A 234 7.07 18.98 6.57
N ALA A 235 5.92 19.63 6.70
CA ALA A 235 5.61 20.54 7.80
C ALA A 235 4.85 19.87 8.95
N ASN A 236 4.30 18.66 8.75
CA ASN A 236 3.44 17.97 9.72
C ASN A 236 3.85 16.49 9.87
N PRO A 237 4.35 16.07 11.04
CA PRO A 237 4.80 14.70 11.28
C PRO A 237 3.66 13.65 11.26
N HIS A 238 2.41 14.09 11.31
CA HIS A 238 1.24 13.21 11.23
C HIS A 238 0.66 13.12 9.80
N VAL A 239 1.38 13.63 8.80
CA VAL A 239 0.98 13.48 7.39
C VAL A 239 2.01 12.66 6.64
N VAL A 240 1.55 11.65 5.93
CA VAL A 240 2.35 10.79 5.05
C VAL A 240 1.77 10.84 3.65
N VAL A 241 2.63 10.93 2.63
CA VAL A 241 2.22 10.86 1.23
C VAL A 241 2.73 9.57 0.61
N THR A 242 1.85 8.80 -0.04
CA THR A 242 2.24 7.64 -0.84
C THR A 242 2.15 7.93 -2.32
N ARG A 243 3.07 7.35 -3.07
CA ARG A 243 3.11 7.38 -4.53
C ARG A 243 3.51 6.02 -5.09
N THR A 244 3.28 5.82 -6.38
CA THR A 244 3.66 4.62 -7.12
C THR A 244 4.33 5.02 -8.44
N PHE A 245 5.05 4.07 -9.07
CA PHE A 245 5.65 4.22 -10.39
C PHE A 245 4.73 3.68 -11.47
#